data_717fa8a07449dd3d5429a1797e5757b9
#
_entry.id   717fa8a07449dd3d5429a1797e5757b9
#
_cell.length_a   1.000
_cell.length_b   1.000
_cell.length_c   1.000
_cell.angle_alpha   90.00
_cell.angle_beta   90.00
_cell.angle_gamma   90.00
#
_symmetry.space_group_name_H-M   'P 1'
#
loop_
_entity.id
_entity.type
_entity.pdbx_description
1 polymer ?
#
loop_
_entity_poly.entity_id
_entity_poly.type
_entity_poly.pdbx_seq_one_letter_code
_entity_poly.pdbx_strand_id
1 'polypeptide(L)'
;MKKQTQAIHTQFQRPDAYSSLSMPVYHTAAYEFGDAVSMTDAFCGRTDDPDYSRVMNPTVTFFENKVRALTGATDVIALSSGMAAISNALLAVAEAGQKIVTSRHLFGNTYTLITGTLRRFGIEPMLCDLTDLHAVEQAVD
;
A
#
# COMPACT_ATOMS: atom_id res chain seq x y z
N MET A 1 0.82 -12.14 22.12
CA MET A 1 0.05 -10.99 22.64
C MET A 1 -1.32 -11.00 21.98
N LYS A 2 -2.42 -10.61 22.68
CA LYS A 2 -3.74 -10.52 22.03
C LYS A 2 -3.74 -9.39 20.99
N LYS A 3 -4.49 -9.54 19.89
CA LYS A 3 -4.53 -8.54 18.80
C LYS A 3 -4.90 -7.12 19.29
N GLN A 4 -5.85 -7.00 20.25
CA GLN A 4 -6.22 -5.71 20.84
C GLN A 4 -5.03 -5.05 21.57
N THR A 5 -4.27 -5.82 22.34
CA THR A 5 -3.07 -5.32 23.04
C THR A 5 -2.00 -4.90 22.03
N GLN A 6 -1.80 -5.67 20.99
CA GLN A 6 -0.86 -5.36 19.92
C GLN A 6 -1.23 -4.06 19.18
N ALA A 7 -2.53 -3.86 18.90
CA ALA A 7 -3.02 -2.64 18.25
C ALA A 7 -2.75 -1.36 19.06
N ILE A 8 -2.75 -1.46 20.39
CA ILE A 8 -2.50 -0.31 21.27
C ILE A 8 -1.01 -0.11 21.51
N HIS A 9 -0.26 -1.19 21.72
CA HIS A 9 1.13 -1.16 22.20
C HIS A 9 2.17 -1.43 21.10
N THR A 10 1.83 -1.27 19.83
CA THR A 10 2.84 -1.25 18.76
C THR A 10 3.80 -0.08 19.00
N GLN A 11 5.05 -0.39 19.24
CA GLN A 11 6.08 0.63 19.48
C GLN A 11 6.57 1.20 18.15
N PHE A 12 6.89 2.49 18.12
CA PHE A 12 7.63 3.08 17.03
C PHE A 12 9.13 2.99 17.30
N GLN A 13 9.92 2.77 16.26
CA GLN A 13 11.33 2.39 16.39
C GLN A 13 12.25 3.55 16.80
N ARG A 14 11.84 4.78 16.56
CA ARG A 14 12.61 5.99 16.91
C ARG A 14 11.83 6.80 17.94
N PRO A 15 12.34 6.94 19.17
CA PRO A 15 11.74 7.88 20.11
C PRO A 15 11.87 9.29 19.55
N ASP A 16 10.81 10.10 19.69
CA ASP A 16 10.88 11.50 19.35
C ASP A 16 11.76 12.29 20.36
N ALA A 17 12.08 13.55 20.02
CA ALA A 17 12.92 14.42 20.84
C ALA A 17 12.34 14.68 22.25
N TYR A 18 11.05 14.42 22.46
CA TYR A 18 10.34 14.66 23.72
C TYR A 18 9.96 13.37 24.44
N SER A 19 10.39 12.20 23.96
CA SER A 19 10.10 10.89 24.55
C SER A 19 8.60 10.61 24.69
N SER A 20 7.81 10.92 23.70
CA SER A 20 6.36 10.70 23.68
C SER A 20 6.00 9.22 23.89
N LEU A 21 4.94 8.96 24.66
CA LEU A 21 4.39 7.61 24.83
C LEU A 21 3.61 7.12 23.61
N SER A 22 3.14 8.03 22.77
CA SER A 22 2.43 7.74 21.51
C SER A 22 3.17 8.35 20.34
N MET A 23 3.06 7.75 19.16
CA MET A 23 3.65 8.28 17.94
C MET A 23 3.15 9.69 17.66
N PRO A 24 4.03 10.70 17.56
CA PRO A 24 3.66 12.04 17.15
C PRO A 24 3.12 12.08 15.72
N VAL A 25 2.31 13.08 15.41
CA VAL A 25 1.84 13.31 14.04
C VAL A 25 2.81 14.27 13.34
N TYR A 26 3.54 13.77 12.37
CA TYR A 26 4.45 14.57 11.53
C TYR A 26 3.69 15.16 10.35
N HIS A 27 3.23 16.39 10.52
CA HIS A 27 2.46 17.13 9.52
C HIS A 27 3.37 18.08 8.74
N THR A 28 4.31 17.50 7.99
CA THR A 28 5.28 18.22 7.17
C THR A 28 5.43 17.54 5.81
N ALA A 29 5.84 18.31 4.80
CA ALA A 29 6.13 17.78 3.46
C ALA A 29 7.61 17.41 3.27
N ALA A 30 8.54 18.14 3.90
CA ALA A 30 9.98 17.98 3.73
C ALA A 30 10.69 17.92 5.08
N TYR A 31 11.92 17.44 5.07
CA TYR A 31 12.75 17.23 6.24
C TYR A 31 14.10 17.93 6.05
N GLU A 32 14.70 18.39 7.15
CA GLU A 32 16.02 19.02 7.16
C GLU A 32 17.10 17.96 7.36
N PHE A 33 18.22 18.15 6.68
CA PHE A 33 19.41 17.33 6.81
C PHE A 33 20.59 18.14 7.35
N GLY A 34 21.42 17.52 8.17
CA GLY A 34 22.60 18.18 8.74
C GLY A 34 23.68 18.50 7.72
N ASP A 35 23.77 17.72 6.62
CA ASP A 35 24.74 17.87 5.55
C ASP A 35 24.25 17.25 4.23
N ALA A 36 24.99 17.51 3.15
CA ALA A 36 24.65 17.02 1.81
C ALA A 36 24.83 15.49 1.64
N VAL A 37 25.66 14.86 2.46
CA VAL A 37 25.89 13.41 2.40
C VAL A 37 24.70 12.69 2.96
N SER A 38 24.24 13.06 4.16
CA SER A 38 23.04 12.47 4.79
C SER A 38 21.79 12.69 3.94
N MET A 39 21.64 13.86 3.30
CA MET A 39 20.57 14.10 2.34
C MET A 39 20.66 13.14 1.14
N THR A 40 21.85 12.98 0.55
CA THR A 40 22.05 12.08 -0.58
C THR A 40 21.75 10.63 -0.20
N ASP A 41 22.16 10.19 0.99
CA ASP A 41 21.93 8.83 1.45
C ASP A 41 20.45 8.55 1.68
N ALA A 42 19.69 9.50 2.22
CA ALA A 42 18.24 9.39 2.35
C ALA A 42 17.55 9.30 0.97
N PHE A 43 17.85 10.22 0.05
CA PHE A 43 17.26 10.22 -1.31
C PHE A 43 17.64 9.00 -2.16
N CYS A 44 18.78 8.37 -1.87
CA CYS A 44 19.21 7.12 -2.54
C CYS A 44 18.70 5.86 -1.83
N GLY A 45 17.91 5.97 -0.76
CA GLY A 45 17.40 4.83 0.00
C GLY A 45 18.48 4.04 0.74
N ARG A 46 19.61 4.68 1.08
CA ARG A 46 20.70 4.06 1.85
C ARG A 46 20.46 4.15 3.35
N THR A 47 19.58 5.03 3.77
CA THR A 47 19.09 5.16 5.15
C THR A 47 17.56 5.16 5.16
N ASP A 48 16.98 4.88 6.33
CA ASP A 48 15.53 4.98 6.56
C ASP A 48 15.11 6.38 7.02
N ASP A 49 15.91 7.40 6.74
CA ASP A 49 15.58 8.77 7.10
C ASP A 49 14.54 9.32 6.12
N PRO A 50 13.48 9.97 6.62
CA PRO A 50 12.46 10.54 5.75
C PRO A 50 13.06 11.72 4.96
N ASP A 51 12.82 11.73 3.67
CA ASP A 51 13.24 12.77 2.73
C ASP A 51 12.07 13.69 2.35
N TYR A 52 10.96 13.08 1.96
CA TYR A 52 9.77 13.77 1.54
C TYR A 52 8.52 12.96 1.88
N SER A 53 7.51 13.57 2.50
CA SER A 53 6.35 12.87 3.07
C SER A 53 5.50 12.09 2.05
N ARG A 54 5.60 12.39 0.75
CA ARG A 54 4.96 11.57 -0.29
C ARG A 54 5.64 10.20 -0.45
N VAL A 55 6.95 10.13 -0.17
CA VAL A 55 7.75 8.90 -0.24
C VAL A 55 7.75 8.21 1.11
N MET A 56 8.14 8.93 2.16
CA MET A 56 8.20 8.40 3.52
C MET A 56 7.78 9.47 4.53
N ASN A 57 6.81 9.12 5.38
CA ASN A 57 6.40 9.94 6.52
C ASN A 57 6.36 9.07 7.78
N PRO A 58 7.02 9.47 8.89
CA PRO A 58 7.09 8.64 10.09
C PRO A 58 5.72 8.24 10.66
N THR A 59 4.70 9.10 10.54
CA THR A 59 3.34 8.77 10.98
C THR A 59 2.70 7.68 10.12
N VAL A 60 2.88 7.76 8.79
CA VAL A 60 2.38 6.75 7.84
C VAL A 60 3.10 5.43 8.04
N THR A 61 4.43 5.46 8.12
CA THR A 61 5.25 4.26 8.39
C THR A 61 4.86 3.58 9.70
N PHE A 62 4.57 4.35 10.75
CA PHE A 62 4.07 3.78 12.01
C PHE A 62 2.70 3.09 11.83
N PHE A 63 1.78 3.68 11.06
CA PHE A 63 0.50 3.08 10.74
C PHE A 63 0.69 1.76 9.96
N GLU A 64 1.53 1.75 8.93
CA GLU A 64 1.86 0.58 8.12
C GLU A 64 2.44 -0.55 8.98
N ASN A 65 3.42 -0.24 9.83
CA ASN A 65 4.01 -1.18 10.77
C ASN A 65 2.97 -1.77 11.75
N LYS A 66 2.01 -0.95 12.21
CA LYS A 66 0.92 -1.41 13.07
C LYS A 66 0.00 -2.39 12.33
N VAL A 67 -0.39 -2.08 11.09
CA VAL A 67 -1.22 -2.98 10.27
C VAL A 67 -0.45 -4.26 9.95
N ARG A 68 0.82 -4.17 9.60
CA ARG A 68 1.71 -5.32 9.39
C ARG A 68 1.74 -6.24 10.60
N ALA A 69 1.93 -5.69 11.78
CA ALA A 69 1.95 -6.46 13.02
C ALA A 69 0.61 -7.15 13.32
N LEU A 70 -0.52 -6.52 12.99
CA LEU A 70 -1.86 -7.06 13.24
C LEU A 70 -2.27 -8.15 12.23
N THR A 71 -1.85 -8.02 10.99
CA THR A 71 -2.22 -8.92 9.89
C THR A 71 -1.24 -10.06 9.69
N GLY A 72 0.03 -9.88 10.08
CA GLY A 72 1.11 -10.81 9.77
C GLY A 72 1.61 -10.68 8.33
N ALA A 73 1.25 -9.61 7.61
CA ALA A 73 1.74 -9.35 6.26
C ALA A 73 3.26 -9.14 6.24
N THR A 74 3.89 -9.48 5.12
CA THR A 74 5.33 -9.24 4.91
C THR A 74 5.63 -7.75 4.91
N ASP A 75 4.79 -6.97 4.20
CA ASP A 75 4.86 -5.52 4.18
C ASP A 75 3.49 -4.91 3.98
N VAL A 76 3.35 -3.60 4.21
CA VAL A 76 2.11 -2.83 4.08
C VAL A 76 2.42 -1.46 3.51
N ILE A 77 1.65 -1.04 2.52
CA ILE A 77 1.69 0.31 1.96
C ILE A 77 0.34 0.96 2.20
N ALA A 78 0.33 2.10 2.86
CA ALA A 78 -0.87 2.89 3.09
C ALA A 78 -1.15 3.83 1.92
N LEU A 79 -2.39 3.89 1.51
CA LEU A 79 -2.86 4.70 0.39
C LEU A 79 -4.05 5.57 0.82
N SER A 80 -4.31 6.63 0.10
CA SER A 80 -5.30 7.66 0.46
C SER A 80 -6.74 7.18 0.41
N SER A 81 -7.03 6.04 -0.24
CA SER A 81 -8.36 5.45 -0.32
C SER A 81 -8.31 3.97 -0.68
N GLY A 82 -9.41 3.22 -0.42
CA GLY A 82 -9.53 1.83 -0.85
C GLY A 82 -9.43 1.67 -2.37
N MET A 83 -9.96 2.62 -3.15
CA MET A 83 -9.80 2.59 -4.61
C MET A 83 -8.36 2.83 -5.05
N ALA A 84 -7.62 3.70 -4.35
CA ALA A 84 -6.19 3.85 -4.58
C ALA A 84 -5.44 2.54 -4.28
N ALA A 85 -5.79 1.84 -3.19
CA ALA A 85 -5.19 0.55 -2.87
C ALA A 85 -5.48 -0.51 -3.94
N ILE A 86 -6.72 -0.63 -4.39
CA ILE A 86 -7.11 -1.59 -5.42
C ILE A 86 -6.42 -1.27 -6.75
N SER A 87 -6.44 -0.02 -7.21
CA SER A 87 -5.82 0.36 -8.49
C SER A 87 -4.30 0.17 -8.49
N ASN A 88 -3.62 0.56 -7.41
CA ASN A 88 -2.18 0.34 -7.30
C ASN A 88 -1.82 -1.14 -7.25
N ALA A 89 -2.58 -1.97 -6.50
CA ALA A 89 -2.34 -3.41 -6.46
C ALA A 89 -2.50 -4.06 -7.84
N LEU A 90 -3.54 -3.70 -8.60
CA LEU A 90 -3.75 -4.23 -9.95
C LEU A 90 -2.67 -3.78 -10.92
N LEU A 91 -2.31 -2.50 -10.91
CA LEU A 91 -1.27 -1.94 -11.79
C LEU A 91 0.15 -2.41 -11.44
N ALA A 92 0.38 -2.88 -10.22
CA ALA A 92 1.66 -3.46 -9.83
C ALA A 92 1.90 -4.86 -10.41
N VAL A 93 0.84 -5.58 -10.80
CA VAL A 93 0.93 -6.98 -11.26
C VAL A 93 0.37 -7.21 -12.66
N ALA A 94 -0.28 -6.22 -13.28
CA ALA A 94 -0.89 -6.35 -14.59
C ALA A 94 -0.33 -5.30 -15.57
N GLU A 95 0.02 -5.74 -16.76
CA GLU A 95 0.57 -4.93 -17.85
C GLU A 95 -0.35 -4.92 -19.07
N ALA A 96 -0.12 -3.98 -20.00
CA ALA A 96 -0.83 -3.94 -21.28
C ALA A 96 -0.67 -5.27 -22.05
N GLY A 97 -1.75 -5.79 -22.57
CA GLY A 97 -1.82 -7.09 -23.24
C GLY A 97 -2.15 -8.26 -22.32
N GLN A 98 -2.18 -8.06 -21.01
CA GLN A 98 -2.57 -9.10 -20.05
C GLN A 98 -4.08 -9.05 -19.77
N LYS A 99 -4.58 -10.14 -19.13
CA LYS A 99 -5.98 -10.28 -18.71
C LYS A 99 -6.08 -10.23 -17.18
N ILE A 100 -7.17 -9.67 -16.67
CA ILE A 100 -7.58 -9.80 -15.26
C ILE A 100 -8.84 -10.65 -15.22
N VAL A 101 -8.71 -11.87 -14.68
CA VAL A 101 -9.85 -12.75 -14.42
C VAL A 101 -10.48 -12.36 -13.08
N THR A 102 -11.77 -12.06 -13.09
CA THR A 102 -12.48 -11.59 -11.90
C THR A 102 -13.97 -11.87 -11.95
N SER A 103 -14.65 -11.68 -10.80
CA SER A 103 -16.11 -11.79 -10.71
C SER A 103 -16.80 -10.55 -11.27
N ARG A 104 -18.03 -10.75 -11.80
CA ARG A 104 -18.94 -9.64 -12.08
C ARG A 104 -19.58 -9.05 -10.82
N HIS A 105 -19.49 -9.74 -9.68
CA HIS A 105 -20.05 -9.33 -8.40
C HIS A 105 -19.01 -8.53 -7.58
N LEU A 106 -18.58 -7.39 -8.13
CA LEU A 106 -17.66 -6.46 -7.50
C LEU A 106 -18.40 -5.20 -7.02
N PHE A 107 -17.77 -4.49 -6.07
CA PHE A 107 -18.18 -3.14 -5.76
C PHE A 107 -18.12 -2.26 -7.03
N GLY A 108 -19.15 -1.41 -7.24
CA GLY A 108 -19.35 -0.69 -8.51
C GLY A 108 -18.12 0.06 -9.04
N ASN A 109 -17.39 0.76 -8.17
CA ASN A 109 -16.18 1.48 -8.59
C ASN A 109 -15.05 0.55 -9.01
N THR A 110 -14.89 -0.60 -8.34
CA THR A 110 -13.91 -1.63 -8.74
C THR A 110 -14.27 -2.25 -10.08
N TYR A 111 -15.56 -2.54 -10.29
CA TYR A 111 -16.05 -3.01 -11.56
C TYR A 111 -15.75 -2.02 -12.71
N THR A 112 -16.08 -0.74 -12.51
CA THR A 112 -15.80 0.33 -13.49
C THR A 112 -14.30 0.52 -13.74
N LEU A 113 -13.47 0.43 -12.69
CA LEU A 113 -12.01 0.48 -12.85
C LEU A 113 -11.53 -0.62 -13.79
N ILE A 114 -11.91 -1.87 -13.55
CA ILE A 114 -11.42 -3.02 -14.31
C ILE A 114 -12.00 -3.04 -15.72
N THR A 115 -13.33 -2.89 -15.87
CA THR A 115 -13.99 -3.02 -17.17
C THR A 115 -13.88 -1.78 -18.07
N GLY A 116 -13.64 -0.62 -17.48
CA GLY A 116 -13.56 0.66 -18.18
C GLY A 116 -12.15 1.24 -18.22
N THR A 117 -11.60 1.59 -17.06
CA THR A 117 -10.34 2.34 -16.97
C THR A 117 -9.15 1.50 -17.40
N LEU A 118 -8.95 0.33 -16.79
CA LEU A 118 -7.81 -0.55 -17.09
C LEU A 118 -7.85 -1.08 -18.52
N ARG A 119 -9.05 -1.31 -19.06
CA ARG A 119 -9.21 -1.69 -20.47
C ARG A 119 -8.64 -0.65 -21.43
N ARG A 120 -8.75 0.65 -21.12
CA ARG A 120 -8.15 1.73 -21.93
C ARG A 120 -6.62 1.70 -21.90
N PHE A 121 -6.03 1.08 -20.88
CA PHE A 121 -4.59 0.84 -20.78
C PHE A 121 -4.16 -0.52 -21.35
N GLY A 122 -5.05 -1.21 -22.07
CA GLY A 122 -4.74 -2.48 -22.73
C GLY A 122 -4.78 -3.70 -21.81
N ILE A 123 -5.37 -3.58 -20.61
CA ILE A 123 -5.57 -4.70 -19.70
C ILE A 123 -6.99 -5.21 -19.88
N GLU A 124 -7.16 -6.44 -20.37
CA GLU A 124 -8.48 -6.98 -20.71
C GLU A 124 -9.19 -7.62 -19.50
N PRO A 125 -10.43 -7.22 -19.18
CA PRO A 125 -11.22 -7.85 -18.14
C PRO A 125 -11.85 -9.15 -18.61
N MET A 126 -11.67 -10.22 -17.86
CA MET A 126 -12.32 -11.51 -18.07
C MET A 126 -13.28 -11.79 -16.91
N LEU A 127 -14.58 -11.57 -17.12
CA LEU A 127 -15.59 -11.73 -16.08
C LEU A 127 -16.13 -13.16 -16.11
N CYS A 128 -15.92 -13.91 -15.02
CA CYS A 128 -16.46 -15.25 -14.86
C CYS A 128 -17.12 -15.44 -13.49
N ASP A 129 -17.75 -16.57 -13.30
CA ASP A 129 -18.22 -17.00 -11.98
C ASP A 129 -17.05 -17.63 -11.22
N LEU A 130 -16.54 -16.94 -10.20
CA LEU A 130 -15.42 -17.45 -9.39
C LEU A 130 -15.80 -18.62 -8.47
N THR A 131 -17.07 -19.01 -8.39
CA THR A 131 -17.52 -20.22 -7.68
C THR A 131 -17.49 -21.46 -8.56
N ASP A 132 -17.39 -21.30 -9.87
CA ASP A 132 -17.19 -22.35 -10.86
C ASP A 132 -15.72 -22.44 -11.26
N LEU A 133 -15.01 -23.41 -10.67
CA LEU A 133 -13.58 -23.63 -10.93
C LEU A 133 -13.27 -23.91 -12.40
N HIS A 134 -14.17 -24.60 -13.11
CA HIS A 134 -13.98 -24.87 -14.53
C HIS A 134 -14.08 -23.61 -15.37
N ALA A 135 -15.02 -22.71 -15.05
CA ALA A 135 -15.11 -21.40 -15.70
C ALA A 135 -13.86 -20.53 -15.43
N VAL A 136 -13.28 -20.63 -14.23
CA VAL A 136 -12.02 -19.95 -13.89
C VAL A 136 -10.84 -20.51 -14.69
N GLU A 137 -10.69 -21.84 -14.77
CA GLU A 137 -9.66 -22.49 -15.58
C GLU A 137 -9.73 -22.04 -17.05
N GLN A 138 -10.92 -22.07 -17.64
CA GLN A 138 -11.12 -21.61 -19.03
C GLN A 138 -10.85 -20.11 -19.24
N ALA A 139 -10.99 -19.29 -18.21
CA ALA A 139 -10.75 -17.84 -18.30
C ALA A 139 -9.26 -17.49 -18.16
N VAL A 140 -8.46 -18.34 -17.53
CA VAL A 140 -7.01 -18.16 -17.32
C VAL A 140 -6.19 -18.62 -18.54
N ASP A 141 -6.66 -19.65 -19.26
CA ASP A 141 -6.05 -20.15 -20.52
C ASP A 141 -6.26 -19.16 -21.69
#